data_7de23aba211f313d96026f74a03da720
#
_entry.id   7de23aba211f313d96026f74a03da720
#
_cell.length_a   1.000
_cell.length_b   1.000
_cell.length_c   1.000
_cell.angle_alpha   90.00
_cell.angle_beta   90.00
_cell.angle_gamma   90.00
#
_symmetry.space_group_name_H-M   'P 1'
#
loop_
_entity.id
_entity.type
_entity.pdbx_description
1 polymer ?
#
loop_
_entity_poly.entity_id
_entity_poly.type
_entity_poly.pdbx_seq_one_letter_code
_entity_poly.pdbx_strand_id
1 'polypeptide(L)'
;HDEVSPVLLHGEDFSIMISWLNATLPFNPYCIDGFMTGDTYIYPWANTKAEMTETDDDYYFVHRGKLDLFNFSRKPGGNNDKILENFKRAYKFRQDNIDLITKGNFTQLKTDNDRVFAFTRTLKGVSIIVIGNLDFKNPQNKICIKDCGINKKSNIEIITGGENIKQVRRHLHTDMNPGEIKIIRIK
;
A
#
# COMPACT_ATOMS: atom_id res chain seq x y z
N HIS A 1 6.49 -15.84 1.81
CA HIS A 1 6.48 -17.13 1.07
C HIS A 1 5.70 -18.23 1.78
N ASP A 2 5.38 -18.01 3.04
CA ASP A 2 4.62 -18.98 3.84
C ASP A 2 3.11 -18.85 3.64
N GLU A 3 2.69 -17.80 2.95
CA GLU A 3 1.30 -17.53 2.65
C GLU A 3 1.10 -17.07 1.20
N VAL A 4 -0.12 -16.87 0.80
CA VAL A 4 -0.43 -16.32 -0.52
C VAL A 4 -0.10 -14.83 -0.60
N SER A 5 0.13 -14.33 -1.79
CA SER A 5 0.45 -12.92 -1.99
C SER A 5 -0.72 -12.00 -1.61
N PRO A 6 -0.47 -10.74 -1.22
CA PRO A 6 -1.51 -9.80 -0.83
C PRO A 6 -2.63 -9.62 -1.87
N VAL A 7 -2.30 -9.72 -3.15
CA VAL A 7 -3.30 -9.61 -4.23
C VAL A 7 -4.32 -10.74 -4.20
N LEU A 8 -3.91 -11.94 -3.82
CA LEU A 8 -4.81 -13.08 -3.68
C LEU A 8 -5.67 -13.01 -2.42
N LEU A 9 -5.12 -12.45 -1.32
CA LEU A 9 -5.83 -12.33 -0.07
C LEU A 9 -6.94 -11.27 -0.12
N HIS A 10 -6.63 -10.10 -0.64
CA HIS A 10 -7.48 -8.92 -0.50
C HIS A 10 -7.59 -8.09 -1.78
N GLY A 11 -7.05 -8.57 -2.88
CA GLY A 11 -7.17 -7.92 -4.18
C GLY A 11 -6.09 -6.86 -4.46
N GLU A 12 -6.25 -6.24 -5.60
CA GLU A 12 -5.30 -5.29 -6.18
C GLU A 12 -5.12 -4.02 -5.33
N ASP A 13 -6.22 -3.42 -4.87
CA ASP A 13 -6.18 -2.18 -4.10
C ASP A 13 -5.48 -2.36 -2.76
N PHE A 14 -5.59 -3.55 -2.13
CA PHE A 14 -4.83 -3.90 -0.94
C PHE A 14 -3.32 -3.94 -1.23
N SER A 15 -2.90 -4.57 -2.32
CA SER A 15 -1.48 -4.64 -2.71
C SER A 15 -0.91 -3.24 -2.98
N ILE A 16 -1.70 -2.37 -3.61
CA ILE A 16 -1.34 -0.97 -3.84
C ILE A 16 -1.22 -0.21 -2.52
N MET A 17 -2.20 -0.37 -1.61
CA MET A 17 -2.16 0.26 -0.28
C MET A 17 -0.91 -0.16 0.49
N ILE A 18 -0.58 -1.45 0.54
CA ILE A 18 0.62 -1.95 1.23
C ILE A 18 1.90 -1.36 0.62
N SER A 19 1.98 -1.24 -0.72
CA SER A 19 3.14 -0.60 -1.37
C SER A 19 3.35 0.84 -0.89
N TRP A 20 2.29 1.62 -0.81
CA TRP A 20 2.35 3.01 -0.33
C TRP A 20 2.59 3.12 1.18
N LEU A 21 2.04 2.20 2.00
CA LEU A 21 2.34 2.15 3.43
C LEU A 21 3.81 1.82 3.67
N ASN A 22 4.36 0.82 2.97
CA ASN A 22 5.77 0.49 3.01
C ASN A 22 6.66 1.67 2.61
N ALA A 23 6.19 2.49 1.67
CA ALA A 23 6.92 3.66 1.22
C ALA A 23 6.86 4.86 2.17
N THR A 24 5.87 4.94 3.05
CA THR A 24 5.62 6.12 3.92
C THR A 24 5.89 5.89 5.40
N LEU A 25 6.00 4.65 5.84
CA LEU A 25 6.31 4.30 7.21
C LEU A 25 7.83 4.23 7.46
N PRO A 26 8.31 4.52 8.69
CA PRO A 26 9.73 4.66 9.03
C PRO A 26 10.43 3.33 9.33
N PHE A 27 10.14 2.28 8.59
CA PHE A 27 10.80 1.00 8.74
C PHE A 27 11.54 0.60 7.46
N ASN A 28 12.37 -0.43 7.54
CA ASN A 28 12.95 -1.07 6.36
C ASN A 28 11.89 -1.95 5.71
N PRO A 29 11.36 -1.57 4.54
CA PRO A 29 10.39 -2.40 3.87
C PRO A 29 11.07 -3.69 3.39
N TYR A 30 10.44 -4.80 3.68
CA TYR A 30 10.82 -6.11 3.19
C TYR A 30 9.74 -6.62 2.25
N CYS A 31 10.09 -6.84 1.00
CA CYS A 31 9.16 -7.32 -0.02
C CYS A 31 9.68 -8.65 -0.58
N ILE A 32 8.82 -9.64 -0.57
CA ILE A 32 9.08 -10.90 -1.24
C ILE A 32 8.93 -10.69 -2.74
N ASP A 33 9.75 -11.39 -3.50
CA ASP A 33 9.63 -11.41 -4.95
C ASP A 33 8.22 -11.84 -5.39
N GLY A 34 7.67 -11.13 -6.40
CA GLY A 34 6.29 -11.28 -6.83
C GLY A 34 5.31 -10.31 -6.17
N PHE A 35 5.61 -9.75 -4.99
CA PHE A 35 4.76 -8.72 -4.38
C PHE A 35 4.61 -7.49 -5.28
N MET A 36 5.72 -7.01 -5.83
CA MET A 36 5.76 -5.82 -6.68
C MET A 36 5.07 -5.99 -8.03
N THR A 37 4.91 -7.21 -8.48
CA THR A 37 4.28 -7.54 -9.76
C THR A 37 2.85 -8.03 -9.62
N GLY A 38 2.35 -8.15 -8.38
CA GLY A 38 1.02 -8.71 -8.11
C GLY A 38 0.92 -10.19 -8.52
N ASP A 39 1.96 -10.95 -8.20
CA ASP A 39 2.00 -12.37 -8.52
C ASP A 39 0.84 -13.13 -7.88
N THR A 40 0.10 -13.88 -8.68
CA THR A 40 -1.04 -14.69 -8.25
C THR A 40 -0.69 -16.16 -8.02
N TYR A 41 0.59 -16.49 -8.02
CA TYR A 41 1.03 -17.86 -7.79
C TYR A 41 0.77 -18.27 -6.33
N ILE A 42 0.11 -19.42 -6.16
CA ILE A 42 -0.14 -20.01 -4.85
C ILE A 42 1.00 -20.98 -4.54
N TYR A 43 1.73 -20.68 -3.48
CA TYR A 43 2.81 -21.56 -3.03
C TYR A 43 2.24 -22.84 -2.42
N PRO A 44 2.83 -24.00 -2.69
CA PRO A 44 2.28 -25.29 -2.25
C PRO A 44 2.03 -25.40 -0.75
N TRP A 45 2.92 -24.81 0.08
CA TRP A 45 2.77 -24.81 1.53
C TRP A 45 1.79 -23.79 2.07
N ALA A 46 1.43 -22.78 1.30
CA ALA A 46 0.39 -21.83 1.68
C ALA A 46 -1.01 -22.41 1.46
N ASN A 47 -1.12 -23.35 0.57
CA ASN A 47 -2.37 -24.04 0.27
C ASN A 47 -2.47 -25.34 1.08
N THR A 48 -2.79 -25.23 2.37
CA THR A 48 -2.91 -26.38 3.27
C THR A 48 -4.14 -27.25 3.01
N LYS A 49 -4.99 -26.89 2.08
CA LYS A 49 -6.19 -27.64 1.76
C LYS A 49 -6.07 -28.38 0.45
N ALA A 50 -5.57 -29.61 0.55
CA ALA A 50 -6.23 -30.78 0.00
C ALA A 50 -6.40 -30.92 -1.54
N GLU A 51 -5.87 -30.05 -2.37
CA GLU A 51 -5.72 -30.36 -3.80
C GLU A 51 -4.36 -30.97 -4.12
N MET A 52 -3.44 -30.92 -3.17
CA MET A 52 -2.19 -31.67 -3.23
C MET A 52 -2.44 -33.05 -2.62
N THR A 53 -2.70 -34.03 -3.44
CA THR A 53 -2.53 -35.42 -3.00
C THR A 53 -1.05 -35.67 -2.79
N GLU A 54 -0.68 -36.36 -1.70
CA GLU A 54 0.70 -36.75 -1.40
C GLU A 54 1.40 -37.54 -2.54
N THR A 55 0.64 -37.89 -3.56
CA THR A 55 1.07 -38.64 -4.73
C THR A 55 1.40 -37.79 -5.94
N ASP A 56 1.28 -36.45 -5.83
CA ASP A 56 1.57 -35.57 -6.96
C ASP A 56 3.02 -35.07 -6.91
N ASP A 57 3.96 -36.01 -7.02
CA ASP A 57 5.40 -35.72 -7.04
C ASP A 57 5.74 -34.69 -8.11
N ASP A 58 5.11 -34.75 -9.28
CA ASP A 58 5.30 -33.79 -10.37
C ASP A 58 4.83 -32.39 -9.97
N TYR A 59 3.72 -32.28 -9.26
CA TYR A 59 3.26 -31.00 -8.73
C TYR A 59 4.25 -30.44 -7.72
N TYR A 60 4.70 -31.24 -6.77
CA TYR A 60 5.64 -30.83 -5.74
C TYR A 60 6.99 -30.39 -6.32
N PHE A 61 7.55 -31.15 -7.24
CA PHE A 61 8.83 -30.83 -7.89
C PHE A 61 8.73 -29.61 -8.80
N VAL A 62 7.68 -29.50 -9.60
CA VAL A 62 7.45 -28.35 -10.48
C VAL A 62 7.28 -27.07 -9.67
N HIS A 63 6.55 -27.11 -8.58
CA HIS A 63 6.32 -25.95 -7.73
C HIS A 63 7.54 -25.61 -6.87
N ARG A 64 8.28 -26.61 -6.38
CA ARG A 64 9.51 -26.41 -5.64
C ARG A 64 10.62 -25.83 -6.53
N GLY A 65 10.73 -26.27 -7.77
CA GLY A 65 11.65 -25.70 -8.75
C GLY A 65 11.35 -24.24 -9.11
N LYS A 66 10.11 -23.79 -8.94
CA LYS A 66 9.73 -22.38 -9.17
C LYS A 66 10.16 -21.44 -8.04
N LEU A 67 10.51 -21.97 -6.89
CA LEU A 67 11.10 -21.21 -5.77
C LEU A 67 12.61 -21.15 -5.86
N ASP A 68 13.20 -21.86 -6.81
CA ASP A 68 14.61 -21.75 -7.10
C ASP A 68 14.92 -20.30 -7.51
N LEU A 69 15.96 -19.74 -6.89
CA LEU A 69 16.45 -18.37 -7.16
C LEU A 69 16.64 -18.09 -8.65
N PHE A 70 16.99 -19.10 -9.43
CA PHE A 70 17.20 -18.99 -10.87
C PHE A 70 15.91 -18.97 -11.70
N ASN A 71 14.78 -19.27 -11.12
CA ASN A 71 13.49 -19.34 -11.82
C ASN A 71 12.53 -18.19 -11.49
N PHE A 72 12.93 -17.23 -10.69
CA PHE A 72 12.08 -16.10 -10.30
C PHE A 72 11.52 -15.30 -11.49
N SER A 73 12.27 -15.22 -12.59
CA SER A 73 11.81 -14.52 -13.80
C SER A 73 10.72 -15.25 -14.58
N ARG A 74 10.40 -16.49 -14.20
CA ARG A 74 9.46 -17.36 -14.92
C ARG A 74 8.16 -17.62 -14.19
N LYS A 75 7.77 -16.71 -13.30
CA LYS A 75 6.53 -16.84 -12.54
C LYS A 75 5.31 -16.91 -13.44
N PRO A 76 4.42 -17.88 -13.24
CA PRO A 76 3.27 -18.09 -14.13
C PRO A 76 2.18 -17.03 -14.02
N GLY A 77 2.17 -16.26 -12.94
CA GLY A 77 1.13 -15.24 -12.69
C GLY A 77 1.22 -13.98 -13.55
N GLY A 78 2.33 -13.81 -14.29
CA GLY A 78 2.54 -12.59 -15.07
C GLY A 78 2.69 -11.33 -14.20
N ASN A 79 2.56 -10.18 -14.83
CA ASN A 79 2.62 -8.89 -14.16
C ASN A 79 1.24 -8.22 -14.13
N ASN A 80 0.87 -7.68 -13.00
CA ASN A 80 -0.21 -6.71 -12.90
C ASN A 80 0.39 -5.30 -13.03
N ASP A 81 0.18 -4.67 -14.17
CA ASP A 81 0.77 -3.37 -14.49
C ASP A 81 0.35 -2.28 -13.51
N LYS A 82 -0.89 -2.31 -13.04
CA LYS A 82 -1.39 -1.31 -12.07
C LYS A 82 -0.66 -1.43 -10.73
N ILE A 83 -0.45 -2.65 -10.22
CA ILE A 83 0.33 -2.89 -9.00
C ILE A 83 1.79 -2.47 -9.21
N LEU A 84 2.41 -2.91 -10.31
CA LEU A 84 3.81 -2.63 -10.61
C LEU A 84 4.08 -1.13 -10.72
N GLU A 85 3.25 -0.39 -11.44
CA GLU A 85 3.41 1.06 -11.58
C GLU A 85 3.20 1.80 -10.25
N ASN A 86 2.24 1.40 -9.43
CA ASN A 86 2.07 1.97 -8.09
C ASN A 86 3.24 1.63 -7.18
N PHE A 87 3.78 0.42 -7.25
CA PHE A 87 4.98 0.04 -6.51
C PHE A 87 6.17 0.92 -6.89
N LYS A 88 6.47 1.07 -8.19
CA LYS A 88 7.56 1.94 -8.69
C LYS A 88 7.39 3.38 -8.21
N ARG A 89 6.18 3.93 -8.32
CA ARG A 89 5.87 5.30 -7.87
C ARG A 89 6.06 5.46 -6.36
N ALA A 90 5.58 4.50 -5.57
CA ALA A 90 5.68 4.53 -4.12
C ALA A 90 7.15 4.49 -3.66
N TYR A 91 7.95 3.61 -4.22
CA TYR A 91 9.37 3.50 -3.85
C TYR A 91 10.21 4.65 -4.36
N LYS A 92 9.91 5.19 -5.55
CA LYS A 92 10.51 6.44 -6.03
C LYS A 92 10.19 7.59 -5.08
N PHE A 93 8.94 7.71 -4.65
CA PHE A 93 8.52 8.71 -3.66
C PHE A 93 9.30 8.54 -2.35
N ARG A 94 9.48 7.30 -1.86
CA ARG A 94 10.28 7.02 -0.67
C ARG A 94 11.73 7.49 -0.83
N GLN A 95 12.38 7.16 -1.94
CA GLN A 95 13.77 7.60 -2.21
C GLN A 95 13.89 9.12 -2.19
N ASP A 96 12.99 9.81 -2.87
CA ASP A 96 13.00 11.27 -2.97
C ASP A 96 12.70 11.97 -1.63
N ASN A 97 12.10 11.26 -0.66
CA ASN A 97 11.68 11.80 0.62
C ASN A 97 12.25 11.01 1.81
N ILE A 98 13.37 10.33 1.64
CA ILE A 98 13.89 9.38 2.64
C ILE A 98 14.07 10.01 4.02
N ASP A 99 14.59 11.22 4.11
CA ASP A 99 14.77 11.92 5.39
C ASP A 99 13.44 12.25 6.06
N LEU A 100 12.46 12.73 5.31
CA LEU A 100 11.11 12.99 5.83
C LEU A 100 10.46 11.72 6.38
N ILE A 101 10.62 10.60 5.67
CA ILE A 101 10.00 9.33 6.04
C ILE A 101 10.71 8.70 7.22
N THR A 102 12.06 8.72 7.27
CA THR A 102 12.81 8.02 8.32
C THR A 102 13.01 8.87 9.58
N LYS A 103 13.22 10.18 9.44
CA LYS A 103 13.55 11.10 10.54
C LYS A 103 12.38 12.00 10.94
N GLY A 104 11.35 12.13 10.12
CA GLY A 104 10.20 13.00 10.41
C GLY A 104 9.39 12.50 11.60
N ASN A 105 8.75 13.41 12.32
CA ASN A 105 7.84 13.09 13.41
C ASN A 105 6.59 12.37 12.85
N PHE A 106 6.21 11.27 13.49
CA PHE A 106 4.97 10.57 13.22
C PHE A 106 3.86 11.11 14.13
N THR A 107 2.70 11.42 13.55
CA THR A 107 1.52 11.77 14.34
C THR A 107 0.29 11.08 13.71
N GLN A 108 -0.40 10.29 14.49
CA GLN A 108 -1.70 9.76 14.11
C GLN A 108 -2.73 10.88 14.09
N LEU A 109 -3.50 10.98 13.03
CA LEU A 109 -4.59 11.94 12.90
C LEU A 109 -5.93 11.28 13.25
N LYS A 110 -6.82 12.08 13.83
CA LYS A 110 -8.18 11.62 14.12
C LYS A 110 -9.06 11.75 12.89
N THR A 111 -9.82 10.71 12.62
CA THR A 111 -10.89 10.71 11.62
C THR A 111 -12.25 10.56 12.32
N ASP A 112 -13.31 10.90 11.64
CA ASP A 112 -14.69 10.66 12.10
C ASP A 112 -15.27 9.33 11.56
N ASN A 113 -14.41 8.45 11.05
CA ASN A 113 -14.77 7.18 10.45
C ASN A 113 -13.78 6.09 10.87
N ASP A 114 -14.27 5.06 11.55
CA ASP A 114 -13.44 3.96 12.09
C ASP A 114 -12.85 3.04 11.00
N ARG A 115 -13.33 3.14 9.77
CA ARG A 115 -12.78 2.41 8.61
C ARG A 115 -11.64 3.15 7.92
N VAL A 116 -11.35 4.38 8.36
CA VAL A 116 -10.33 5.23 7.74
C VAL A 116 -9.25 5.57 8.74
N PHE A 117 -8.02 5.21 8.40
CA PHE A 117 -6.85 5.67 9.15
C PHE A 117 -6.25 6.92 8.49
N ALA A 118 -5.61 7.75 9.30
CA ALA A 118 -4.78 8.83 8.80
C ALA A 118 -3.59 9.09 9.72
N PHE A 119 -2.45 9.45 9.14
CA PHE A 119 -1.27 9.89 9.87
C PHE A 119 -0.45 10.91 9.08
N THR A 120 0.44 11.60 9.76
CA THR A 120 1.39 12.52 9.14
C THR A 120 2.82 12.15 9.48
N ARG A 121 3.74 12.47 8.55
CA ARG A 121 5.18 12.55 8.76
C ARG A 121 5.61 13.98 8.53
N THR A 122 6.28 14.61 9.50
CA THR A 122 6.65 16.03 9.43
C THR A 122 8.15 16.22 9.71
N LEU A 123 8.83 16.92 8.83
CA LEU A 123 10.24 17.28 8.98
C LEU A 123 10.49 18.69 8.39
N LYS A 124 11.10 19.57 9.17
CA LYS A 124 11.54 20.91 8.73
C LYS A 124 10.45 21.71 7.99
N GLY A 125 9.22 21.68 8.49
CA GLY A 125 8.09 22.42 7.91
C GLY A 125 7.41 21.76 6.72
N VAL A 126 7.92 20.63 6.24
CA VAL A 126 7.26 19.82 5.22
C VAL A 126 6.55 18.64 5.88
N SER A 127 5.32 18.40 5.48
CA SER A 127 4.53 17.25 5.97
C SER A 127 3.99 16.44 4.81
N ILE A 128 3.90 15.14 5.02
CA ILE A 128 3.01 14.29 4.23
C ILE A 128 1.87 13.81 5.11
N ILE A 129 0.67 13.74 4.56
CA ILE A 129 -0.49 13.11 5.19
C ILE A 129 -0.84 11.89 4.35
N VAL A 130 -0.97 10.76 5.02
CA VAL A 130 -1.39 9.48 4.45
C VAL A 130 -2.77 9.16 5.00
N ILE A 131 -3.71 8.84 4.12
CA ILE A 131 -5.10 8.51 4.45
C ILE A 131 -5.43 7.22 3.73
N GLY A 132 -5.98 6.22 4.44
CA GLY A 132 -6.35 4.93 3.84
C GLY A 132 -7.71 4.45 4.27
N ASN A 133 -8.50 3.95 3.33
CA ASN A 133 -9.77 3.29 3.58
C ASN A 133 -9.53 1.78 3.75
N LEU A 134 -9.74 1.26 4.96
CA LEU A 134 -9.61 -0.16 5.29
C LEU A 134 -10.82 -1.00 4.89
N ASP A 135 -11.88 -0.39 4.40
CA ASP A 135 -12.99 -1.12 3.82
C ASP A 135 -12.74 -1.35 2.33
N PHE A 136 -12.38 -2.57 1.97
CA PHE A 136 -12.10 -2.97 0.59
C PHE A 136 -13.36 -3.31 -0.21
N LYS A 137 -14.55 -3.14 0.37
CA LYS A 137 -15.83 -3.44 -0.28
C LYS A 137 -16.69 -2.20 -0.49
N ASN A 138 -16.61 -1.25 0.43
CA ASN A 138 -17.51 -0.10 0.43
C ASN A 138 -16.73 1.23 0.38
N PRO A 139 -17.23 2.21 -0.37
CA PRO A 139 -16.69 3.57 -0.34
C PRO A 139 -17.00 4.23 1.01
N GLN A 140 -16.15 5.13 1.43
CA GLN A 140 -16.35 5.97 2.60
C GLN A 140 -16.50 7.42 2.16
N ASN A 141 -17.63 8.04 2.48
CA ASN A 141 -17.98 9.37 2.02
C ASN A 141 -17.95 10.39 3.16
N LYS A 142 -17.68 11.65 2.81
CA LYS A 142 -17.72 12.81 3.73
C LYS A 142 -16.79 12.66 4.94
N ILE A 143 -15.65 11.99 4.75
CA ILE A 143 -14.67 11.78 5.81
C ILE A 143 -14.05 13.12 6.20
N CYS A 144 -13.96 13.36 7.51
CA CYS A 144 -13.25 14.51 8.07
C CYS A 144 -11.98 14.04 8.81
N ILE A 145 -10.81 14.44 8.31
CA ILE A 145 -9.52 14.26 9.00
C ILE A 145 -9.24 15.54 9.78
N LYS A 146 -9.13 15.40 11.11
CA LYS A 146 -9.04 16.53 12.03
C LYS A 146 -7.60 16.96 12.26
N ASP A 147 -7.42 18.27 12.47
CA ASP A 147 -6.17 18.88 12.93
C ASP A 147 -4.92 18.49 12.11
N CYS A 148 -5.06 18.53 10.79
CA CYS A 148 -4.01 18.14 9.85
C CYS A 148 -2.79 19.05 9.80
N GLY A 149 -2.72 20.09 10.63
CA GLY A 149 -1.61 21.06 10.63
C GLY A 149 -1.62 22.03 9.45
N ILE A 150 -2.68 22.05 8.67
CA ILE A 150 -2.83 22.92 7.48
C ILE A 150 -3.46 24.26 7.85
N ASN A 151 -3.12 25.28 7.09
CA ASN A 151 -3.70 26.62 7.20
C ASN A 151 -3.97 27.19 5.79
N LYS A 152 -4.55 28.39 5.72
CA LYS A 152 -4.92 29.03 4.44
C LYS A 152 -3.74 29.29 3.49
N LYS A 153 -2.50 29.32 4.00
CA LYS A 153 -1.29 29.55 3.20
C LYS A 153 -0.57 28.26 2.82
N SER A 154 -1.05 27.11 3.30
CA SER A 154 -0.44 25.83 3.00
C SER A 154 -0.60 25.48 1.52
N ASN A 155 0.50 25.13 0.89
CA ASN A 155 0.48 24.57 -0.46
C ASN A 155 0.27 23.05 -0.36
N ILE A 156 -0.80 22.55 -0.97
CA ILE A 156 -1.19 21.14 -0.97
C ILE A 156 -0.89 20.54 -2.33
N GLU A 157 -0.04 19.53 -2.34
CA GLU A 157 0.33 18.74 -3.52
C GLU A 157 -0.22 17.31 -3.36
N ILE A 158 -0.99 16.84 -4.32
CA ILE A 158 -1.51 15.46 -4.33
C ILE A 158 -0.45 14.55 -4.93
N ILE A 159 0.02 13.56 -4.15
CA ILE A 159 1.02 12.58 -4.58
C ILE A 159 0.35 11.35 -5.20
N THR A 160 -0.69 10.84 -4.52
CA THR A 160 -1.52 9.75 -5.04
C THR A 160 -2.92 9.80 -4.43
N GLY A 161 -3.86 9.09 -5.05
CA GLY A 161 -5.27 9.15 -4.71
C GLY A 161 -5.99 10.26 -5.49
N GLY A 162 -7.31 10.20 -5.56
CA GLY A 162 -8.11 11.12 -6.36
C GLY A 162 -8.13 12.56 -5.87
N GLU A 163 -8.62 13.46 -6.71
CA GLU A 163 -8.62 14.92 -6.49
C GLU A 163 -9.69 15.41 -5.47
N ASN A 164 -10.52 14.52 -4.93
CA ASN A 164 -11.62 14.89 -4.02
C ASN A 164 -11.15 15.19 -2.60
N ILE A 165 -10.15 16.06 -2.46
CA ILE A 165 -9.65 16.53 -1.16
C ILE A 165 -9.96 18.00 -1.03
N LYS A 166 -10.73 18.36 -0.01
CA LYS A 166 -11.11 19.75 0.29
C LYS A 166 -10.57 20.16 1.66
N GLN A 167 -9.87 21.28 1.68
CA GLN A 167 -9.48 21.90 2.94
C GLN A 167 -10.63 22.76 3.48
N VAL A 168 -11.03 22.52 4.72
CA VAL A 168 -11.97 23.35 5.46
C VAL A 168 -11.32 23.73 6.80
N ARG A 169 -10.87 24.96 6.93
CA ARG A 169 -10.09 25.45 8.09
C ARG A 169 -8.82 24.63 8.30
N ARG A 170 -8.71 23.84 9.40
CA ARG A 170 -7.58 22.96 9.73
C ARG A 170 -7.84 21.50 9.43
N HIS A 171 -8.96 21.19 8.81
CA HIS A 171 -9.39 19.82 8.53
C HIS A 171 -9.32 19.55 7.02
N LEU A 172 -9.14 18.29 6.69
CA LEU A 172 -9.32 17.79 5.34
C LEU A 172 -10.63 16.99 5.25
N HIS A 173 -11.35 17.22 4.17
CA HIS A 173 -12.54 16.46 3.84
C HIS A 173 -12.31 15.73 2.53
N THR A 174 -12.70 14.47 2.46
CA THR A 174 -12.55 13.64 1.27
C THR A 174 -13.58 12.53 1.22
N ASP A 175 -13.84 12.05 0.02
CA ASP A 175 -14.48 10.75 -0.22
C ASP A 175 -13.39 9.76 -0.62
N MET A 176 -13.56 8.48 -0.28
CA MET A 176 -12.59 7.43 -0.59
C MET A 176 -13.31 6.21 -1.18
N ASN A 177 -12.74 5.69 -2.26
CA ASN A 177 -13.15 4.42 -2.83
C ASN A 177 -12.76 3.24 -1.91
N PRO A 178 -13.32 2.03 -2.12
CA PRO A 178 -12.89 0.84 -1.40
C PRO A 178 -11.36 0.65 -1.52
N GLY A 179 -10.69 0.42 -0.38
CA GLY A 179 -9.24 0.18 -0.35
C GLY A 179 -8.35 1.32 -0.86
N GLU A 180 -8.90 2.50 -1.09
CA GLU A 180 -8.12 3.63 -1.61
C GLU A 180 -7.12 4.15 -0.57
N ILE A 181 -5.93 4.52 -1.06
CA ILE A 181 -4.93 5.29 -0.30
C ILE A 181 -4.70 6.64 -0.96
N LYS A 182 -4.70 7.69 -0.15
CA LYS A 182 -4.39 9.06 -0.58
C LYS A 182 -3.17 9.56 0.17
N ILE A 183 -2.26 10.20 -0.56
CA ILE A 183 -1.08 10.84 0.01
C ILE A 183 -1.00 12.26 -0.52
N ILE A 184 -0.91 13.19 0.39
CA ILE A 184 -0.73 14.60 0.08
C ILE A 184 0.52 15.13 0.76
N ARG A 185 1.19 16.07 0.11
CA ARG A 185 2.30 16.84 0.68
C ARG A 185 1.83 18.24 0.99
N ILE A 186 2.28 18.75 2.11
CA ILE A 186 2.01 20.12 2.60
C ILE A 186 3.35 20.83 2.78
N LYS A 187 3.40 22.04 2.23
CA LYS A 187 4.53 22.97 2.38
C LYS A 187 4.05 24.32 2.88
#